data_8c18b7c687351dd19f4a561e78eb255a
#
_entry.id   8c18b7c687351dd19f4a561e78eb255a
#
_cell.length_a   1.000
_cell.length_b   1.000
_cell.length_c   1.000
_cell.angle_alpha   90.00
_cell.angle_beta   90.00
_cell.angle_gamma   90.00
#
_symmetry.space_group_name_H-M   'P 1'
#
loop_
_entity.id
_entity.type
_entity.pdbx_description
1 polymer ?
#
loop_
_entity_poly.entity_id
_entity_poly.type
_entity_poly.pdbx_seq_one_letter_code
_entity_poly.pdbx_strand_id
1 'polypeptide(L)'
;MTDVTYIKGAQPTDHGPVEPSQTVIEYLETLLARAQSGELQGVVTVGMDADGYAGYGLVGQCGGFAMQGALTCVSTLIAEVNLSQLDDE
;
A
#
# COMPACT_ATOMS: atom_id res chain seq x y z
N MET A 1 16.57 -4.69 -5.68
CA MET A 1 15.58 -5.73 -5.31
C MET A 1 14.23 -5.36 -5.91
N THR A 2 13.57 -6.32 -6.50
CA THR A 2 12.21 -6.14 -7.01
C THR A 2 11.41 -7.40 -6.69
N ASP A 3 10.35 -7.23 -5.93
CA ASP A 3 9.48 -8.35 -5.56
C ASP A 3 8.05 -7.81 -5.45
N VAL A 4 7.13 -8.39 -6.21
CA VAL A 4 5.73 -7.96 -6.23
C VAL A 4 4.86 -9.19 -6.06
N THR A 5 3.99 -9.15 -5.06
CA THR A 5 3.10 -10.26 -4.74
C THR A 5 1.68 -9.76 -4.53
N TYR A 6 0.72 -10.57 -4.96
CA TYR A 6 -0.70 -10.28 -4.82
C TYR A 6 -1.35 -11.32 -3.94
N ILE A 7 -2.11 -10.87 -2.95
CA ILE A 7 -2.82 -11.73 -2.02
C ILE A 7 -4.31 -11.45 -2.16
N LYS A 8 -5.09 -12.50 -2.36
CA LYS A 8 -6.54 -12.35 -2.48
C LYS A 8 -7.13 -11.87 -1.15
N GLY A 9 -7.96 -10.83 -1.21
CA GLY A 9 -8.64 -10.33 -0.04
C GLY A 9 -9.68 -11.30 0.50
N ALA A 10 -10.13 -11.04 1.73
CA ALA A 10 -11.09 -11.91 2.40
C ALA A 10 -12.43 -11.96 1.68
N GLN A 11 -12.81 -10.87 1.01
CA GLN A 11 -14.07 -10.81 0.29
C GLN A 11 -13.88 -10.09 -1.04
N PRO A 12 -13.61 -10.85 -2.11
CA PRO A 12 -13.57 -10.24 -3.43
C PRO A 12 -14.96 -9.68 -3.73
N THR A 13 -15.00 -8.41 -4.11
CA THR A 13 -16.25 -7.73 -4.39
C THR A 13 -16.46 -7.68 -5.88
N ASP A 14 -17.62 -8.14 -6.33
CA ASP A 14 -18.02 -7.92 -7.70
C ASP A 14 -18.55 -6.48 -7.76
N HIS A 15 -17.88 -5.66 -8.54
CA HIS A 15 -18.24 -4.24 -8.66
C HIS A 15 -18.30 -3.84 -10.11
N GLY A 16 -19.13 -2.87 -10.41
CA GLY A 16 -19.17 -2.27 -11.73
C GLY A 16 -17.96 -1.36 -11.96
N PRO A 17 -18.03 -0.51 -12.98
CA PRO A 17 -16.93 0.43 -13.26
C PRO A 17 -16.60 1.25 -12.02
N VAL A 18 -15.31 1.40 -11.75
CA VAL A 18 -14.80 2.12 -10.58
C VAL A 18 -14.07 3.37 -11.04
N GLU A 19 -14.39 4.49 -10.40
CA GLU A 19 -13.69 5.74 -10.69
C GLU A 19 -12.31 5.72 -10.03
N PRO A 20 -11.30 6.29 -10.72
CA PRO A 20 -9.98 6.41 -10.11
C PRO A 20 -10.01 7.22 -8.82
N SER A 21 -9.23 6.80 -7.84
CA SER A 21 -9.09 7.53 -6.59
C SER A 21 -8.12 8.69 -6.79
N GLN A 22 -8.63 9.91 -6.74
CA GLN A 22 -7.81 11.09 -6.93
C GLN A 22 -6.77 11.22 -5.82
N THR A 23 -7.13 10.84 -4.60
CA THR A 23 -6.22 10.88 -3.47
C THR A 23 -5.01 9.97 -3.68
N VAL A 24 -5.26 8.75 -4.16
CA VAL A 24 -4.20 7.79 -4.46
C VAL A 24 -3.30 8.33 -5.58
N ILE A 25 -3.91 8.86 -6.63
CA ILE A 25 -3.16 9.40 -7.79
C ILE A 25 -2.23 10.51 -7.33
N GLU A 26 -2.72 11.46 -6.57
CA GLU A 26 -1.91 12.59 -6.10
C GLU A 26 -0.75 12.14 -5.23
N TYR A 27 -0.99 11.17 -4.37
CA TYR A 27 0.07 10.63 -3.52
C TYR A 27 1.16 9.95 -4.36
N LEU A 28 0.76 9.14 -5.34
CA LEU A 28 1.72 8.46 -6.21
C LEU A 28 2.51 9.45 -7.07
N GLU A 29 1.88 10.53 -7.52
CA GLU A 29 2.57 11.58 -8.26
C GLU A 29 3.66 12.25 -7.39
N THR A 30 3.37 12.46 -6.12
CA THR A 30 4.34 13.00 -5.18
C THR A 30 5.52 12.05 -5.02
N LEU A 31 5.25 10.75 -4.88
CA LEU A 31 6.32 9.76 -4.78
C LEU A 31 7.15 9.69 -6.05
N LEU A 32 6.51 9.80 -7.21
CA LEU A 32 7.21 9.80 -8.48
C LEU A 32 8.18 10.98 -8.58
N ALA A 33 7.73 12.17 -8.18
CA ALA A 33 8.59 13.34 -8.19
C ALA A 33 9.81 13.17 -7.28
N ARG A 34 9.62 12.59 -6.11
CA ARG A 34 10.72 12.30 -5.18
C ARG A 34 11.70 11.27 -5.74
N ALA A 35 11.19 10.28 -6.47
CA ALA A 35 12.04 9.29 -7.12
C ALA A 35 12.86 9.94 -8.24
N GLN A 36 12.23 10.80 -9.02
CA GLN A 36 12.90 11.49 -10.14
C GLN A 36 13.99 12.45 -9.64
N SER A 37 13.80 13.04 -8.47
CA SER A 37 14.82 13.92 -7.90
C SER A 37 15.98 13.17 -7.24
N GLY A 38 15.87 11.86 -7.09
CA GLY A 38 16.87 11.06 -6.42
C GLY A 38 16.71 10.96 -4.91
N GLU A 39 15.73 11.63 -4.34
CA GLU A 39 15.47 11.60 -2.90
C GLU A 39 14.96 10.22 -2.45
N LEU A 40 14.10 9.59 -3.23
CA LEU A 40 13.51 8.31 -2.90
C LEU A 40 14.29 7.19 -3.60
N GLN A 41 15.01 6.37 -2.85
CA GLN A 41 15.89 5.34 -3.39
C GLN A 41 15.32 3.92 -3.25
N GLY A 42 14.33 3.76 -2.41
CA GLY A 42 13.68 2.46 -2.24
C GLY A 42 12.27 2.67 -1.77
N VAL A 43 11.37 1.78 -2.15
CA VAL A 43 9.97 1.91 -1.79
C VAL A 43 9.38 0.53 -1.55
N VAL A 44 8.61 0.43 -0.49
CA VAL A 44 7.77 -0.74 -0.21
C VAL A 44 6.33 -0.27 -0.34
N THR A 45 5.56 -0.97 -1.14
CA THR A 45 4.16 -0.63 -1.36
C THR A 45 3.26 -1.75 -0.89
N VAL A 46 2.14 -1.37 -0.32
CA VAL A 46 1.04 -2.28 -0.02
C VAL A 46 -0.20 -1.60 -0.59
N GLY A 47 -0.89 -2.29 -1.45
CA GLY A 47 -2.04 -1.70 -2.11
C GLY A 47 -3.21 -2.66 -2.20
N MET A 48 -4.38 -2.10 -2.39
CA MET A 48 -5.61 -2.85 -2.56
C MET A 48 -6.20 -2.48 -3.91
N ASP A 49 -6.49 -3.46 -4.75
CA ASP A 49 -7.14 -3.16 -6.02
C ASP A 49 -8.66 -3.18 -5.89
N ALA A 50 -9.33 -2.81 -6.96
CA ALA A 50 -10.79 -2.68 -6.96
C ALA A 50 -11.49 -4.02 -6.74
N ASP A 51 -10.83 -5.12 -7.06
CA ASP A 51 -11.41 -6.46 -6.92
C ASP A 51 -11.24 -7.02 -5.50
N GLY A 52 -10.57 -6.29 -4.61
CA GLY A 52 -10.37 -6.73 -3.25
C GLY A 52 -9.09 -7.54 -3.02
N TYR A 53 -8.21 -7.58 -4.00
CA TYR A 53 -6.90 -8.20 -3.83
C TYR A 53 -5.93 -7.19 -3.25
N ALA A 54 -5.20 -7.60 -2.23
CA ALA A 54 -4.09 -6.81 -1.72
C ALA A 54 -2.80 -7.30 -2.34
N GLY A 55 -1.92 -6.35 -2.65
CA GLY A 55 -0.62 -6.68 -3.20
C GLY A 55 0.47 -5.93 -2.50
N TYR A 56 1.69 -6.41 -2.60
CA TYR A 56 2.84 -5.69 -2.07
C TYR A 56 4.02 -5.79 -3.02
N GLY A 57 4.88 -4.80 -2.92
CA GLY A 57 6.08 -4.78 -3.75
C GLY A 57 7.24 -4.12 -3.01
N LEU A 58 8.43 -4.60 -3.31
CA LEU A 58 9.68 -4.05 -2.79
C LEU A 58 10.55 -3.70 -3.97
N VAL A 59 10.92 -2.44 -4.10
CA VAL A 59 11.68 -1.97 -5.25
C VAL A 59 12.81 -1.06 -4.76
N GLY A 60 14.02 -1.32 -5.23
CA GLY A 60 15.18 -0.51 -4.89
C GLY A 60 15.79 -0.90 -3.55
N GLN A 61 16.25 0.09 -2.81
CA GLN A 61 16.94 -0.12 -1.52
C GLN A 61 15.93 -0.21 -0.39
N CYS A 62 15.49 -1.41 -0.06
CA CYS A 62 14.42 -1.64 0.91
C CYS A 62 14.86 -2.32 2.19
N GLY A 63 16.15 -2.65 2.33
CA GLY A 63 16.63 -3.33 3.54
C GLY A 63 16.86 -2.40 4.71
N GLY A 64 16.94 -2.98 5.90
CA GLY A 64 17.32 -2.25 7.11
C GLY A 64 16.23 -2.21 8.17
N PHE A 65 16.66 -1.90 9.40
CA PHE A 65 15.76 -1.86 10.55
C PHE A 65 14.77 -0.69 10.49
N ALA A 66 15.18 0.43 9.88
CA ALA A 66 14.30 1.59 9.74
C ALA A 66 13.09 1.24 8.86
N MET A 67 13.32 0.55 7.75
CA MET A 67 12.25 0.11 6.87
C MET A 67 11.34 -0.90 7.57
N GLN A 68 11.91 -1.84 8.30
CA GLN A 68 11.13 -2.82 9.04
C GLN A 68 10.28 -2.16 10.11
N GLY A 69 10.81 -1.16 10.81
CA GLY A 69 10.04 -0.39 11.80
C GLY A 69 8.88 0.36 11.16
N ALA A 70 9.11 0.98 10.01
CA ALA A 70 8.06 1.69 9.30
C ALA A 70 6.93 0.74 8.89
N LEU A 71 7.27 -0.46 8.40
CA LEU A 71 6.28 -1.46 8.03
C LEU A 71 5.47 -1.93 9.23
N THR A 72 6.12 -2.08 10.39
CA THR A 72 5.43 -2.45 11.62
C THR A 72 4.41 -1.39 12.02
N CYS A 73 4.76 -0.12 11.88
CA CYS A 73 3.82 0.98 12.15
C CYS A 73 2.60 0.92 11.24
N VAL A 74 2.82 0.68 9.95
CA VAL A 74 1.71 0.57 8.99
C VAL A 74 0.80 -0.60 9.36
N SER A 75 1.38 -1.75 9.70
CA SER A 75 0.63 -2.93 10.09
C SER A 75 -0.25 -2.64 11.32
N THR A 76 0.30 -1.95 12.31
CA THR A 76 -0.42 -1.58 13.51
C THR A 76 -1.59 -0.64 13.19
N LEU A 77 -1.37 0.34 12.35
CA LEU A 77 -2.42 1.29 11.96
C LEU A 77 -3.57 0.59 11.22
N ILE A 78 -3.26 -0.36 10.36
CA ILE A 78 -4.29 -1.12 9.65
C ILE A 78 -5.08 -1.97 10.63
N ALA A 79 -4.41 -2.56 11.63
CA ALA A 79 -5.10 -3.33 12.66
C ALA A 79 -6.10 -2.46 13.44
N GLU A 80 -5.73 -1.22 13.75
CA GLU A 80 -6.61 -0.27 14.42
C GLU A 80 -7.83 0.07 13.56
N VAL A 81 -7.63 0.27 12.25
CA VAL A 81 -8.74 0.53 11.33
C VAL A 81 -9.71 -0.65 11.32
N ASN A 82 -9.18 -1.86 11.28
CA ASN A 82 -10.02 -3.07 11.28
C ASN A 82 -10.83 -3.20 12.56
N LEU A 83 -10.22 -2.89 13.71
CA LEU A 83 -10.93 -2.94 14.99
C LEU A 83 -12.02 -1.88 15.07
N SER A 84 -11.77 -0.68 14.55
CA SER A 84 -12.78 0.37 14.47
C SER A 84 -13.99 -0.05 13.65
N GLN A 85 -13.77 -0.77 12.57
CA GLN A 85 -14.86 -1.24 11.72
C GLN A 85 -15.74 -2.27 12.44
N LEU A 86 -15.14 -3.09 13.28
CA LEU A 86 -15.88 -4.06 14.08
C LEU A 86 -16.79 -3.36 15.09
N ASP A 87 -16.32 -2.27 15.68
CA ASP A 87 -17.07 -1.52 16.69
C ASP A 87 -18.28 -0.79 16.08
N ASP A 88 -18.28 -0.56 14.79
CA ASP A 88 -19.36 0.15 14.09
C ASP A 88 -20.53 -0.76 13.72
N GLU A 89 -20.49 -2.02 14.06
CA GLU A 89 -21.59 -2.95 13.80
C GLU A 89 -22.68 -2.91 14.89
#